data_69ad9529654ebcb0a4d5eead8d9494d5
#
_entry.id   69ad9529654ebcb0a4d5eead8d9494d5
#
_cell.length_a   1.000
_cell.length_b   1.000
_cell.length_c   1.000
_cell.angle_alpha   90.00
_cell.angle_beta   90.00
_cell.angle_gamma   90.00
#
_symmetry.space_group_name_H-M   'P 1'
#
loop_
_entity.id
_entity.type
_entity.pdbx_description
1 polymer ?
#
loop_
_entity_poly.entity_id
_entity_poly.type
_entity_poly.pdbx_seq_one_letter_code
_entity_poly.pdbx_strand_id
1 'polypeptide(L)'
;GAVLDGRCYIFGAPEYVLLDTYAEYEDIFERYSGHGERILVFGECAGDPCGNIIEEAVNPYAFIILENEIRDTAKETFGYFASQGVDIVVISGDNPVTASKVAVRAGINNAENYIDATTLKSRQDIREAITKYTVFGRVVPSQKKEIIEAYKESGKVVAMTGDGVNDVLALKCADCSVAMASGSEAASNAAQVVLLDSDFSKMPQVVLEGRRVVNNIQRSASLFLVKNIFSILTTIFTLIAANLYPLYPTQLSLLGAFTIGTPAF
;
A
#
# COMPACT_ATOMS: atom_id res chain seq x y z
N GLY A 1 30.08 11.19 0.52
CA GLY A 1 30.95 12.32 0.20
C GLY A 1 31.90 11.97 -0.94
N ALA A 2 32.58 12.97 -1.45
CA ALA A 2 33.57 12.83 -2.51
C ALA A 2 34.70 13.82 -2.32
N VAL A 3 35.93 13.44 -2.70
CA VAL A 3 37.09 14.33 -2.70
C VAL A 3 37.32 14.81 -4.15
N LEU A 4 37.34 16.13 -4.32
CA LEU A 4 37.63 16.80 -5.58
C LEU A 4 38.67 17.88 -5.33
N ASP A 5 39.80 17.85 -6.06
CA ASP A 5 40.91 18.82 -5.97
C ASP A 5 41.44 18.98 -4.51
N GLY A 6 41.50 17.87 -3.74
CA GLY A 6 41.99 17.87 -2.37
C GLY A 6 41.01 18.44 -1.34
N ARG A 7 39.77 18.75 -1.73
CA ARG A 7 38.68 19.17 -0.85
C ARG A 7 37.65 18.08 -0.71
N CYS A 8 37.12 17.92 0.49
CA CYS A 8 36.09 16.95 0.81
C CYS A 8 34.71 17.58 0.71
N TYR A 9 33.86 17.04 -0.14
CA TYR A 9 32.48 17.47 -0.26
C TYR A 9 31.53 16.40 0.25
N ILE A 10 30.51 16.84 0.97
CA ILE A 10 29.48 15.99 1.55
C ILE A 10 28.10 16.43 1.05
N PHE A 11 27.27 15.42 0.79
CA PHE A 11 25.89 15.62 0.38
C PHE A 11 24.99 14.62 1.13
N GLY A 12 23.96 15.14 1.82
CA GLY A 12 23.07 14.29 2.62
C GLY A 12 21.97 15.05 3.35
N ALA A 13 21.24 14.33 4.19
CA ALA A 13 20.21 14.93 5.02
C ALA A 13 20.82 15.82 6.12
N PRO A 14 20.17 16.97 6.44
CA PRO A 14 20.71 17.97 7.37
C PRO A 14 21.13 17.37 8.73
N GLU A 15 20.31 16.47 9.27
CA GLU A 15 20.53 15.85 10.59
C GLU A 15 21.83 15.04 10.66
N TYR A 16 22.27 14.48 9.54
CA TYR A 16 23.49 13.65 9.45
C TYR A 16 24.72 14.43 8.97
N VAL A 17 24.51 15.58 8.29
CA VAL A 17 25.59 16.36 7.70
C VAL A 17 26.02 17.49 8.62
N LEU A 18 25.08 18.20 9.25
CA LEU A 18 25.37 19.41 10.03
C LEU A 18 25.71 19.13 11.50
N LEU A 19 25.31 17.97 12.03
CA LEU A 19 25.58 17.57 13.42
C LEU A 19 25.27 18.71 14.42
N ASP A 20 26.30 19.19 15.14
CA ASP A 20 26.16 20.25 16.15
C ASP A 20 25.73 21.60 15.58
N THR A 21 26.00 21.87 14.29
CA THR A 21 25.60 23.12 13.61
C THR A 21 24.18 23.10 13.08
N TYR A 22 23.47 21.98 13.21
CA TYR A 22 22.06 21.83 12.75
C TYR A 22 21.14 22.93 13.32
N ALA A 23 21.31 23.25 14.62
CA ALA A 23 20.49 24.25 15.30
C ALA A 23 20.60 25.67 14.71
N GLU A 24 21.72 26.00 14.07
CA GLU A 24 21.92 27.31 13.44
C GLU A 24 21.02 27.52 12.21
N TYR A 25 20.55 26.43 11.59
CA TYR A 25 19.77 26.45 10.37
C TYR A 25 18.33 25.93 10.57
N GLU A 26 17.92 25.68 11.82
CA GLU A 26 16.61 25.11 12.16
C GLU A 26 15.45 25.94 11.61
N ASP A 27 15.52 27.26 11.67
CA ASP A 27 14.52 28.17 11.10
C ASP A 27 14.34 27.99 9.58
N ILE A 28 15.41 27.68 8.86
CA ILE A 28 15.37 27.40 7.41
C ILE A 28 14.69 26.06 7.18
N PHE A 29 15.03 25.05 7.97
CA PHE A 29 14.44 23.72 7.84
C PHE A 29 12.96 23.73 8.20
N GLU A 30 12.54 24.41 9.26
CA GLU A 30 11.15 24.58 9.62
C GLU A 30 10.34 25.29 8.53
N ARG A 31 10.91 26.35 7.95
CA ARG A 31 10.25 27.12 6.87
C ARG A 31 9.96 26.25 5.66
N TYR A 32 10.91 25.43 5.22
CA TYR A 32 10.79 24.64 3.99
C TYR A 32 10.21 23.24 4.26
N SER A 33 10.50 22.58 5.38
CA SER A 33 9.80 21.34 5.74
C SER A 33 8.31 21.57 6.05
N GLY A 34 7.93 22.85 6.21
CA GLY A 34 6.55 23.30 6.39
C GLY A 34 5.56 22.84 5.31
N HIS A 35 6.02 22.54 4.10
CA HIS A 35 5.18 22.14 2.96
C HIS A 35 5.36 20.69 2.52
N GLY A 36 6.20 19.90 3.22
CA GLY A 36 6.46 18.50 2.89
C GLY A 36 7.65 18.30 1.94
N GLU A 37 8.49 19.30 1.80
CA GLU A 37 9.70 19.24 1.00
C GLU A 37 10.79 18.47 1.73
N ARG A 38 11.66 17.79 0.97
CA ARG A 38 12.84 17.13 1.49
C ARG A 38 14.04 18.05 1.30
N ILE A 39 14.75 18.33 2.38
CA ILE A 39 15.93 19.18 2.35
C ILE A 39 17.18 18.31 2.34
N LEU A 40 18.12 18.62 1.47
CA LEU A 40 19.45 18.06 1.44
C LEU A 40 20.47 19.18 1.57
N VAL A 41 21.60 18.89 2.22
CA VAL A 41 22.71 19.81 2.41
C VAL A 41 23.86 19.40 1.53
N PHE A 42 24.46 20.35 0.84
CA PHE A 42 25.73 20.23 0.17
C PHE A 42 26.74 21.15 0.86
N GLY A 43 27.88 20.59 1.28
CA GLY A 43 28.89 21.37 1.98
C GLY A 43 30.28 20.76 1.90
N GLU A 44 31.28 21.50 2.42
CA GLU A 44 32.69 21.09 2.54
C GLU A 44 32.97 20.62 3.95
N CYS A 45 33.64 19.49 4.05
CA CYS A 45 34.11 18.90 5.30
C CYS A 45 35.62 19.00 5.38
N ALA A 46 36.18 19.29 6.55
CA ALA A 46 37.64 19.39 6.76
C ALA A 46 38.34 18.02 6.83
N GLY A 47 37.56 16.93 7.02
CA GLY A 47 38.09 15.57 7.19
C GLY A 47 38.02 14.71 5.91
N ASP A 48 38.54 13.48 6.00
CA ASP A 48 38.50 12.49 4.91
C ASP A 48 37.11 11.81 4.85
N PRO A 49 36.39 11.90 3.72
CA PRO A 49 35.03 11.30 3.55
C PRO A 49 35.07 9.78 3.48
N CYS A 50 36.21 9.14 3.46
CA CYS A 50 36.38 7.68 3.44
C CYS A 50 36.02 7.00 4.78
N GLY A 51 35.83 7.78 5.87
CA GLY A 51 35.30 7.30 7.15
C GLY A 51 33.79 7.19 7.13
N ASN A 52 33.24 6.21 7.84
CA ASN A 52 31.78 6.01 7.95
C ASN A 52 31.09 7.05 8.87
N ILE A 53 31.81 7.95 9.49
CA ILE A 53 31.30 8.91 10.48
C ILE A 53 31.89 10.29 10.16
N ILE A 54 31.02 11.30 10.07
CA ILE A 54 31.40 12.70 9.99
C ILE A 54 31.63 13.16 11.43
N GLU A 55 32.89 13.40 11.81
CA GLU A 55 33.26 13.85 13.17
C GLU A 55 33.53 15.36 13.23
N GLU A 56 33.67 16.03 12.07
CA GLU A 56 34.01 17.43 11.96
C GLU A 56 32.87 18.28 11.41
N ALA A 57 32.86 19.57 11.80
CA ALA A 57 31.87 20.50 11.33
C ALA A 57 31.92 20.66 9.80
N VAL A 58 30.78 20.57 9.16
CA VAL A 58 30.58 20.78 7.72
C VAL A 58 30.19 22.24 7.48
N ASN A 59 30.91 22.91 6.56
CA ASN A 59 30.53 24.23 6.10
C ASN A 59 29.51 24.10 4.96
N PRO A 60 28.23 24.44 5.16
CA PRO A 60 27.22 24.29 4.12
C PRO A 60 27.38 25.35 3.04
N TYR A 61 27.41 24.90 1.79
CA TYR A 61 27.43 25.77 0.61
C TYR A 61 26.03 26.01 0.03
N ALA A 62 25.18 25.00 0.10
CA ALA A 62 23.83 25.08 -0.43
C ALA A 62 22.86 24.14 0.29
N PHE A 63 21.61 24.58 0.40
CA PHE A 63 20.45 23.75 0.76
C PHE A 63 19.67 23.45 -0.51
N ILE A 64 19.47 22.17 -0.79
CA ILE A 64 18.74 21.70 -1.94
C ILE A 64 17.37 21.24 -1.47
N ILE A 65 16.34 21.91 -1.93
CA ILE A 65 14.96 21.64 -1.54
C ILE A 65 14.34 20.81 -2.65
N LEU A 66 13.90 19.59 -2.30
CA LEU A 66 13.24 18.68 -3.22
C LEU A 66 11.76 18.63 -2.87
N GLU A 67 10.93 19.03 -3.81
CA GLU A 67 9.49 18.90 -3.70
C GLU A 67 9.02 17.65 -4.47
N ASN A 68 8.20 16.83 -3.82
CA ASN A 68 7.53 15.73 -4.50
C ASN A 68 6.27 16.26 -5.18
N GLU A 69 6.26 16.20 -6.49
CA GLU A 69 5.07 16.50 -7.27
C GLU A 69 4.00 15.45 -7.02
N ILE A 70 2.82 15.89 -6.60
CA ILE A 70 1.68 15.00 -6.42
C ILE A 70 0.94 14.89 -7.74
N ARG A 71 0.69 13.68 -8.20
CA ARG A 71 -0.06 13.44 -9.44
C ARG A 71 -1.44 14.05 -9.36
N ASP A 72 -1.90 14.72 -10.41
CA ASP A 72 -3.21 15.38 -10.48
C ASP A 72 -4.37 14.41 -10.17
N THR A 73 -4.23 13.14 -10.55
CA THR A 73 -5.21 12.09 -10.33
C THR A 73 -5.28 11.58 -8.89
N ALA A 74 -4.34 11.95 -8.01
CA ALA A 74 -4.24 11.39 -6.66
C ALA A 74 -5.51 11.64 -5.83
N LYS A 75 -5.97 12.88 -5.78
CA LYS A 75 -7.17 13.27 -5.01
C LYS A 75 -8.43 12.52 -5.45
N GLU A 76 -8.63 12.38 -6.76
CA GLU A 76 -9.76 11.66 -7.32
C GLU A 76 -9.68 10.17 -6.96
N THR A 77 -8.50 9.57 -7.09
CA THR A 77 -8.28 8.15 -6.80
C THR A 77 -8.52 7.83 -5.33
N PHE A 78 -7.95 8.63 -4.41
CA PHE A 78 -8.16 8.42 -2.98
C PHE A 78 -9.59 8.74 -2.56
N GLY A 79 -10.22 9.77 -3.13
CA GLY A 79 -11.64 10.07 -2.94
C GLY A 79 -12.55 8.91 -3.37
N TYR A 80 -12.24 8.26 -4.48
CA TYR A 80 -12.95 7.05 -4.92
C TYR A 80 -12.87 5.94 -3.85
N PHE A 81 -11.69 5.60 -3.35
CA PHE A 81 -11.55 4.56 -2.33
C PHE A 81 -12.24 4.94 -1.02
N ALA A 82 -12.13 6.18 -0.58
CA ALA A 82 -12.85 6.66 0.60
C ALA A 82 -14.38 6.51 0.43
N SER A 83 -14.93 6.83 -0.75
CA SER A 83 -16.35 6.66 -1.07
C SER A 83 -16.80 5.19 -1.06
N GLN A 84 -15.88 4.24 -1.26
CA GLN A 84 -16.13 2.80 -1.18
C GLN A 84 -15.95 2.25 0.25
N GLY A 85 -15.72 3.10 1.26
CA GLY A 85 -15.50 2.71 2.65
C GLY A 85 -14.13 2.06 2.90
N VAL A 86 -13.13 2.38 2.05
CA VAL A 86 -11.76 1.91 2.22
C VAL A 86 -10.97 2.95 3.01
N ASP A 87 -10.43 2.54 4.15
CA ASP A 87 -9.50 3.34 4.95
C ASP A 87 -8.12 3.32 4.29
N ILE A 88 -7.52 4.48 4.07
CA ILE A 88 -6.19 4.61 3.47
C ILE A 88 -5.18 4.94 4.55
N VAL A 89 -4.09 4.19 4.59
CA VAL A 89 -3.00 4.34 5.55
C VAL A 89 -1.69 4.52 4.79
N VAL A 90 -0.88 5.47 5.23
CA VAL A 90 0.44 5.73 4.65
C VAL A 90 1.52 5.17 5.57
N ILE A 91 2.38 4.31 5.01
CA ILE A 91 3.50 3.69 5.73
C ILE A 91 4.79 4.04 4.99
N SER A 92 5.53 5.02 5.49
CA SER A 92 6.73 5.56 4.85
C SER A 92 7.98 5.39 5.70
N GLY A 93 9.14 5.24 5.04
CA GLY A 93 10.45 5.36 5.67
C GLY A 93 10.87 6.81 5.92
N ASP A 94 10.19 7.78 5.31
CA ASP A 94 10.48 9.20 5.43
C ASP A 94 10.04 9.78 6.78
N ASN A 95 10.44 11.04 7.02
CA ASN A 95 10.01 11.80 8.19
C ASN A 95 8.46 11.84 8.28
N PRO A 96 7.86 11.58 9.45
CA PRO A 96 6.41 11.50 9.61
C PRO A 96 5.69 12.80 9.27
N VAL A 97 6.27 13.95 9.56
CA VAL A 97 5.70 15.27 9.23
C VAL A 97 5.64 15.46 7.71
N THR A 98 6.73 15.13 7.00
CA THR A 98 6.79 15.19 5.53
C THR A 98 5.77 14.25 4.90
N ALA A 99 5.73 12.99 5.36
CA ALA A 99 4.77 11.99 4.86
C ALA A 99 3.31 12.43 5.09
N SER A 100 3.01 12.99 6.27
CA SER A 100 1.68 13.53 6.59
C SER A 100 1.28 14.67 5.66
N LYS A 101 2.16 15.64 5.43
CA LYS A 101 1.87 16.77 4.55
C LYS A 101 1.62 16.36 3.09
N VAL A 102 2.43 15.42 2.60
CA VAL A 102 2.23 14.84 1.25
C VAL A 102 0.87 14.12 1.19
N ALA A 103 0.53 13.35 2.21
CA ALA A 103 -0.74 12.62 2.29
C ALA A 103 -1.97 13.55 2.35
N VAL A 104 -1.89 14.65 3.12
CA VAL A 104 -2.92 15.70 3.16
C VAL A 104 -3.10 16.35 1.79
N ARG A 105 -2.00 16.75 1.13
CA ARG A 105 -2.03 17.32 -0.22
C ARG A 105 -2.61 16.35 -1.25
N ALA A 106 -2.34 15.05 -1.09
CA ALA A 106 -2.91 13.99 -1.92
C ALA A 106 -4.41 13.72 -1.66
N GLY A 107 -4.98 14.30 -0.60
CA GLY A 107 -6.41 14.17 -0.27
C GLY A 107 -6.75 12.92 0.54
N ILE A 108 -5.80 12.39 1.29
CA ILE A 108 -6.05 11.26 2.21
C ILE A 108 -6.70 11.79 3.49
N ASN A 109 -7.81 11.16 3.89
CA ASN A 109 -8.56 11.54 5.08
C ASN A 109 -7.75 11.28 6.35
N ASN A 110 -7.83 12.19 7.32
CA ASN A 110 -7.17 12.10 8.63
C ASN A 110 -5.63 11.96 8.54
N ALA A 111 -5.02 12.40 7.44
CA ALA A 111 -3.57 12.31 7.23
C ALA A 111 -2.77 13.23 8.15
N GLU A 112 -3.42 14.15 8.86
CA GLU A 112 -2.83 14.97 9.93
C GLU A 112 -2.45 14.13 11.16
N ASN A 113 -3.09 12.97 11.33
CA ASN A 113 -2.81 12.04 12.42
C ASN A 113 -1.63 11.15 12.04
N TYR A 114 -0.44 11.59 12.40
CA TYR A 114 0.80 10.86 12.11
C TYR A 114 1.55 10.45 13.38
N ILE A 115 2.41 9.46 13.24
CA ILE A 115 3.30 8.98 14.29
C ILE A 115 4.68 8.65 13.76
N ASP A 116 5.70 8.88 14.58
CA ASP A 116 7.06 8.40 14.34
C ASP A 116 7.16 6.94 14.80
N ALA A 117 7.36 6.02 13.86
CA ALA A 117 7.42 4.60 14.14
C ALA A 117 8.64 4.19 14.99
N THR A 118 9.65 5.06 15.14
CA THR A 118 10.77 4.81 16.06
C THR A 118 10.32 4.80 17.52
N THR A 119 9.17 5.39 17.84
CA THR A 119 8.58 5.39 19.19
C THR A 119 7.83 4.09 19.51
N LEU A 120 7.46 3.31 18.51
CA LEU A 120 6.74 2.04 18.67
C LEU A 120 7.73 0.92 19.00
N LYS A 121 7.76 0.49 20.25
CA LYS A 121 8.74 -0.49 20.77
C LYS A 121 8.16 -1.89 20.91
N SER A 122 6.84 -2.02 20.97
CA SER A 122 6.14 -3.28 21.19
C SER A 122 4.99 -3.48 20.21
N ARG A 123 4.57 -4.75 20.05
CA ARG A 123 3.34 -5.06 19.29
C ARG A 123 2.10 -4.37 19.85
N GLN A 124 2.07 -4.14 21.16
CA GLN A 124 0.96 -3.44 21.80
C GLN A 124 0.91 -1.97 21.36
N ASP A 125 2.08 -1.29 21.29
CA ASP A 125 2.15 0.09 20.81
C ASP A 125 1.64 0.20 19.37
N ILE A 126 1.99 -0.77 18.51
CA ILE A 126 1.51 -0.82 17.12
C ILE A 126 0.00 -1.01 17.07
N ARG A 127 -0.59 -1.92 17.89
CA ARG A 127 -2.04 -2.14 17.95
C ARG A 127 -2.81 -0.89 18.40
N GLU A 128 -2.26 -0.12 19.31
CA GLU A 128 -2.85 1.15 19.72
C GLU A 128 -2.67 2.23 18.64
N ALA A 129 -1.51 2.27 17.99
CA ALA A 129 -1.21 3.25 16.97
C ALA A 129 -2.11 3.12 15.74
N ILE A 130 -2.41 1.89 15.27
CA ILE A 130 -3.27 1.67 14.09
C ILE A 130 -4.71 2.17 14.29
N THR A 131 -5.16 2.38 15.54
CA THR A 131 -6.50 2.92 15.82
C THR A 131 -6.55 4.44 15.84
N LYS A 132 -5.39 5.11 15.94
CA LYS A 132 -5.29 6.55 16.17
C LYS A 132 -4.66 7.30 15.00
N TYR A 133 -3.73 6.66 14.29
CA TYR A 133 -2.90 7.31 13.30
C TYR A 133 -3.13 6.75 11.89
N THR A 134 -3.10 7.65 10.93
CA THR A 134 -3.26 7.34 9.50
C THR A 134 -1.92 7.29 8.78
N VAL A 135 -0.92 8.04 9.30
CA VAL A 135 0.40 8.13 8.69
C VAL A 135 1.47 7.65 9.66
N PHE A 136 2.26 6.68 9.22
CA PHE A 136 3.41 6.14 9.94
C PHE A 136 4.68 6.54 9.21
N GLY A 137 5.54 7.33 9.85
CA GLY A 137 6.83 7.75 9.30
C GLY A 137 8.01 7.04 9.97
N ARG A 138 9.19 7.08 9.34
CA ARG A 138 10.43 6.40 9.78
C ARG A 138 10.25 4.90 10.04
N VAL A 139 9.36 4.26 9.26
CA VAL A 139 9.06 2.84 9.40
C VAL A 139 10.15 2.00 8.76
N VAL A 140 10.70 1.06 9.51
CA VAL A 140 11.65 0.06 8.98
C VAL A 140 10.90 -1.12 8.34
N PRO A 141 11.54 -1.91 7.44
CA PRO A 141 10.86 -2.99 6.71
C PRO A 141 10.16 -4.03 7.58
N SER A 142 10.75 -4.39 8.74
CA SER A 142 10.12 -5.30 9.69
C SER A 142 8.83 -4.73 10.31
N GLN A 143 8.85 -3.44 10.67
CA GLN A 143 7.68 -2.76 11.21
C GLN A 143 6.56 -2.61 10.18
N LYS A 144 6.88 -2.45 8.87
CA LYS A 144 5.85 -2.46 7.81
C LYS A 144 5.02 -3.74 7.87
N LYS A 145 5.69 -4.89 7.98
CA LYS A 145 5.01 -6.18 8.15
C LYS A 145 4.17 -6.23 9.42
N GLU A 146 4.72 -5.79 10.57
CA GLU A 146 4.02 -5.81 11.86
C GLU A 146 2.76 -4.93 11.87
N ILE A 147 2.80 -3.77 11.21
CA ILE A 147 1.63 -2.89 11.03
C ILE A 147 0.55 -3.60 10.20
N ILE A 148 0.91 -4.26 9.09
CA ILE A 148 -0.04 -5.04 8.28
C ILE A 148 -0.66 -6.18 9.11
N GLU A 149 0.16 -6.93 9.86
CA GLU A 149 -0.32 -8.00 10.75
C GLU A 149 -1.29 -7.46 11.80
N ALA A 150 -0.99 -6.31 12.40
CA ALA A 150 -1.87 -5.70 13.41
C ALA A 150 -3.24 -5.29 12.83
N TYR A 151 -3.29 -4.74 11.61
CA TYR A 151 -4.55 -4.48 10.91
C TYR A 151 -5.34 -5.77 10.65
N LYS A 152 -4.69 -6.84 10.19
CA LYS A 152 -5.33 -8.15 9.96
C LYS A 152 -5.85 -8.77 11.26
N GLU A 153 -5.07 -8.72 12.34
CA GLU A 153 -5.49 -9.17 13.67
C GLU A 153 -6.70 -8.37 14.22
N SER A 154 -6.86 -7.11 13.81
CA SER A 154 -8.05 -6.30 14.13
C SER A 154 -9.29 -6.64 13.29
N GLY A 155 -9.21 -7.66 12.39
CA GLY A 155 -10.30 -8.11 11.54
C GLY A 155 -10.46 -7.31 10.24
N LYS A 156 -9.50 -6.46 9.88
CA LYS A 156 -9.50 -5.73 8.61
C LYS A 156 -8.91 -6.59 7.50
N VAL A 157 -9.46 -6.46 6.28
CA VAL A 157 -8.85 -6.99 5.04
C VAL A 157 -7.91 -5.93 4.49
N VAL A 158 -6.65 -6.29 4.31
CA VAL A 158 -5.58 -5.33 4.02
C VAL A 158 -5.05 -5.52 2.61
N ALA A 159 -5.11 -4.45 1.82
CA ALA A 159 -4.36 -4.33 0.57
C ALA A 159 -3.09 -3.50 0.80
N MET A 160 -1.94 -4.00 0.34
CA MET A 160 -0.65 -3.30 0.41
C MET A 160 -0.17 -2.94 -0.99
N THR A 161 0.18 -1.68 -1.17
CA THR A 161 0.86 -1.21 -2.39
C THR A 161 2.28 -0.80 -2.05
N GLY A 162 3.25 -1.29 -2.82
CA GLY A 162 4.66 -0.96 -2.64
C GLY A 162 5.47 -1.21 -3.91
N ASP A 163 6.60 -0.51 -4.04
CA ASP A 163 7.48 -0.57 -5.20
C ASP A 163 8.93 -0.94 -4.86
N GLY A 164 9.29 -0.87 -3.58
CA GLY A 164 10.64 -1.11 -3.09
C GLY A 164 10.92 -2.53 -2.61
N VAL A 165 12.20 -2.89 -2.56
CA VAL A 165 12.66 -4.14 -1.91
C VAL A 165 12.25 -4.18 -0.44
N ASN A 166 12.18 -3.03 0.21
CA ASN A 166 11.79 -2.86 1.61
C ASN A 166 10.30 -3.20 1.87
N ASP A 167 9.49 -3.30 0.82
CA ASP A 167 8.07 -3.58 0.91
C ASP A 167 7.72 -5.08 0.75
N VAL A 168 8.68 -5.89 0.33
CA VAL A 168 8.48 -7.32 0.00
C VAL A 168 7.84 -8.10 1.15
N LEU A 169 8.29 -7.86 2.40
CA LEU A 169 7.72 -8.55 3.57
C LEU A 169 6.26 -8.14 3.83
N ALA A 170 5.96 -6.86 3.69
CA ALA A 170 4.61 -6.31 3.84
C ALA A 170 3.67 -6.78 2.71
N LEU A 171 4.15 -6.76 1.46
CA LEU A 171 3.41 -7.26 0.30
C LEU A 171 3.01 -8.73 0.46
N LYS A 172 3.93 -9.58 0.93
CA LYS A 172 3.64 -11.00 1.19
C LYS A 172 2.69 -11.25 2.35
N CYS A 173 2.63 -10.33 3.31
CA CYS A 173 1.80 -10.43 4.49
C CYS A 173 0.35 -9.97 4.25
N ALA A 174 0.14 -9.04 3.34
CA ALA A 174 -1.16 -8.48 3.01
C ALA A 174 -2.12 -9.52 2.39
N ASP A 175 -3.43 -9.28 2.48
CA ASP A 175 -4.46 -10.12 1.84
C ASP A 175 -4.50 -9.88 0.33
N CYS A 176 -4.21 -8.65 -0.11
CA CYS A 176 -4.01 -8.29 -1.50
C CYS A 176 -2.75 -7.44 -1.62
N SER A 177 -1.90 -7.74 -2.61
CA SER A 177 -0.66 -6.99 -2.81
C SER A 177 -0.54 -6.48 -4.24
N VAL A 178 -0.15 -5.21 -4.36
CA VAL A 178 -0.02 -4.50 -5.63
C VAL A 178 1.39 -3.92 -5.73
N ALA A 179 2.09 -4.19 -6.82
CA ALA A 179 3.38 -3.58 -7.12
C ALA A 179 3.31 -2.70 -8.37
N MET A 180 4.26 -1.77 -8.47
CA MET A 180 4.47 -0.94 -9.65
C MET A 180 5.53 -1.60 -10.55
N ALA A 181 5.30 -1.67 -11.86
CA ALA A 181 6.28 -2.27 -12.78
C ALA A 181 7.60 -1.49 -12.82
N SER A 182 7.58 -0.18 -12.56
CA SER A 182 8.78 0.65 -12.43
C SER A 182 9.55 0.43 -11.13
N GLY A 183 8.98 -0.32 -10.18
CA GLY A 183 9.60 -0.64 -8.90
C GLY A 183 10.64 -1.74 -9.00
N SER A 184 11.00 -2.32 -7.85
CA SER A 184 11.97 -3.42 -7.80
C SER A 184 11.34 -4.73 -8.33
N GLU A 185 12.15 -5.53 -9.01
CA GLU A 185 11.76 -6.87 -9.46
C GLU A 185 11.32 -7.75 -8.28
N ALA A 186 11.96 -7.58 -7.11
CA ALA A 186 11.60 -8.30 -5.90
C ALA A 186 10.18 -7.96 -5.41
N ALA A 187 9.76 -6.70 -5.49
CA ALA A 187 8.40 -6.28 -5.17
C ALA A 187 7.40 -6.84 -6.19
N SER A 188 7.71 -6.76 -7.48
CA SER A 188 6.87 -7.30 -8.56
C SER A 188 6.66 -8.80 -8.42
N ASN A 189 7.71 -9.56 -8.08
CA ASN A 189 7.63 -11.02 -7.86
C ASN A 189 6.90 -11.39 -6.56
N ALA A 190 6.83 -10.49 -5.59
CA ALA A 190 6.14 -10.72 -4.31
C ALA A 190 4.65 -10.36 -4.37
N ALA A 191 4.24 -9.50 -5.30
CA ALA A 191 2.89 -8.99 -5.42
C ALA A 191 1.97 -9.93 -6.20
N GLN A 192 0.66 -9.88 -5.88
CA GLN A 192 -0.38 -10.62 -6.59
C GLN A 192 -0.83 -9.90 -7.87
N VAL A 193 -0.71 -8.56 -7.88
CA VAL A 193 -1.05 -7.69 -9.01
C VAL A 193 0.12 -6.77 -9.30
N VAL A 194 0.46 -6.58 -10.56
CA VAL A 194 1.48 -5.61 -10.99
C VAL A 194 0.84 -4.60 -11.94
N LEU A 195 0.94 -3.31 -11.61
CA LEU A 195 0.48 -2.21 -12.46
C LEU A 195 1.56 -1.90 -13.49
N LEU A 196 1.34 -2.30 -14.74
CA LEU A 196 2.32 -2.18 -15.83
C LEU A 196 2.64 -0.72 -16.15
N ASP A 197 1.65 0.16 -16.13
CA ASP A 197 1.83 1.61 -16.35
C ASP A 197 2.41 2.33 -15.13
N SER A 198 2.62 1.63 -14.01
CA SER A 198 3.07 2.20 -12.73
C SER A 198 2.21 3.40 -12.28
N ASP A 199 0.93 3.34 -12.58
CA ASP A 199 -0.04 4.39 -12.29
C ASP A 199 -1.16 3.87 -11.38
N PHE A 200 -1.12 4.29 -10.11
CA PHE A 200 -2.11 3.91 -9.11
C PHE A 200 -3.54 4.38 -9.44
N SER A 201 -3.70 5.40 -10.30
CA SER A 201 -5.01 5.87 -10.75
C SER A 201 -5.80 4.82 -11.55
N LYS A 202 -5.15 3.74 -11.99
CA LYS A 202 -5.81 2.61 -12.64
C LYS A 202 -6.48 1.63 -11.66
N MET A 203 -6.15 1.71 -10.37
CA MET A 203 -6.70 0.79 -9.35
C MET A 203 -8.24 0.79 -9.28
N PRO A 204 -8.97 1.89 -9.38
CA PRO A 204 -10.43 1.86 -9.46
C PRO A 204 -10.94 0.94 -10.58
N GLN A 205 -10.30 0.94 -11.75
CA GLN A 205 -10.68 0.08 -12.88
C GLN A 205 -10.39 -1.40 -12.57
N VAL A 206 -9.25 -1.70 -11.93
CA VAL A 206 -8.89 -3.06 -11.49
C VAL A 206 -9.93 -3.59 -10.50
N VAL A 207 -10.36 -2.77 -9.54
CA VAL A 207 -11.41 -3.13 -8.56
C VAL A 207 -12.75 -3.38 -9.26
N LEU A 208 -13.14 -2.56 -10.22
CA LEU A 208 -14.38 -2.73 -10.99
C LEU A 208 -14.37 -4.03 -11.79
N GLU A 209 -13.25 -4.35 -12.45
CA GLU A 209 -13.11 -5.62 -13.19
C GLU A 209 -13.12 -6.83 -12.25
N GLY A 210 -12.44 -6.74 -11.10
CA GLY A 210 -12.51 -7.77 -10.07
C GLY A 210 -13.94 -8.03 -9.58
N ARG A 211 -14.72 -6.98 -9.32
CA ARG A 211 -16.15 -7.11 -8.97
C ARG A 211 -16.97 -7.76 -10.08
N ARG A 212 -16.68 -7.42 -11.34
CA ARG A 212 -17.34 -8.02 -12.50
C ARG A 212 -17.08 -9.52 -12.57
N VAL A 213 -15.82 -9.94 -12.38
CA VAL A 213 -15.44 -11.36 -12.35
C VAL A 213 -16.15 -12.09 -11.22
N VAL A 214 -16.14 -11.54 -9.99
CA VAL A 214 -16.83 -12.14 -8.83
C VAL A 214 -18.34 -12.29 -9.12
N ASN A 215 -18.98 -11.25 -9.65
CA ASN A 215 -20.41 -11.30 -9.99
C ASN A 215 -20.71 -12.37 -11.05
N ASN A 216 -19.86 -12.53 -12.05
CA ASN A 216 -20.01 -13.56 -13.08
C ASN A 216 -19.87 -14.97 -12.48
N ILE A 217 -18.88 -15.17 -11.60
CA ILE A 217 -18.69 -16.45 -10.89
C ILE A 217 -19.90 -16.76 -10.02
N GLN A 218 -20.39 -15.79 -9.24
CA GLN A 218 -21.58 -15.96 -8.39
C GLN A 218 -22.82 -16.31 -9.19
N ARG A 219 -23.01 -15.65 -10.35
CA ARG A 219 -24.12 -15.97 -11.28
C ARG A 219 -24.05 -17.41 -11.76
N SER A 220 -22.90 -17.82 -12.27
CA SER A 220 -22.69 -19.18 -12.77
C SER A 220 -22.87 -20.21 -11.65
N ALA A 221 -22.29 -19.95 -10.47
CA ALA A 221 -22.44 -20.85 -9.31
C ALA A 221 -23.91 -20.98 -8.87
N SER A 222 -24.67 -19.88 -8.89
CA SER A 222 -26.10 -19.89 -8.55
C SER A 222 -26.91 -20.81 -9.46
N LEU A 223 -26.63 -20.78 -10.78
CA LEU A 223 -27.31 -21.67 -11.74
C LEU A 223 -27.07 -23.14 -11.43
N PHE A 224 -25.83 -23.50 -11.10
CA PHE A 224 -25.49 -24.87 -10.71
C PHE A 224 -26.16 -25.28 -9.40
N LEU A 225 -26.19 -24.39 -8.40
CA LEU A 225 -26.81 -24.65 -7.11
C LEU A 225 -28.33 -24.88 -7.24
N VAL A 226 -29.02 -24.03 -8.00
CA VAL A 226 -30.47 -24.17 -8.23
C VAL A 226 -30.80 -25.55 -8.84
N LYS A 227 -30.02 -26.01 -9.84
CA LYS A 227 -30.22 -27.35 -10.42
C LYS A 227 -30.04 -28.45 -9.40
N ASN A 228 -28.97 -28.39 -8.59
CA ASN A 228 -28.67 -29.41 -7.61
C ASN A 228 -29.75 -29.46 -6.51
N ILE A 229 -30.19 -28.30 -6.02
CA ILE A 229 -31.27 -28.21 -5.04
C ILE A 229 -32.56 -28.78 -5.62
N PHE A 230 -32.91 -28.42 -6.86
CA PHE A 230 -34.07 -28.98 -7.56
C PHE A 230 -34.01 -30.51 -7.65
N SER A 231 -32.88 -31.07 -8.06
CA SER A 231 -32.66 -32.52 -8.13
C SER A 231 -32.85 -33.22 -6.77
N ILE A 232 -32.27 -32.64 -5.71
CA ILE A 232 -32.38 -33.17 -4.34
C ILE A 232 -33.84 -33.13 -3.88
N LEU A 233 -34.52 -32.01 -4.01
CA LEU A 233 -35.90 -31.87 -3.62
C LEU A 233 -36.82 -32.83 -4.39
N THR A 234 -36.60 -32.99 -5.69
CA THR A 234 -37.38 -33.93 -6.52
C THR A 234 -37.13 -35.36 -6.08
N THR A 235 -35.89 -35.74 -5.74
CA THR A 235 -35.58 -37.07 -5.24
C THR A 235 -36.23 -37.33 -3.89
N ILE A 236 -36.19 -36.38 -2.96
CA ILE A 236 -36.87 -36.53 -1.65
C ILE A 236 -38.41 -36.63 -1.85
N PHE A 237 -38.96 -35.83 -2.69
CA PHE A 237 -40.42 -35.86 -2.98
C PHE A 237 -40.84 -37.21 -3.55
N THR A 238 -40.12 -37.76 -4.54
CA THR A 238 -40.43 -39.08 -5.13
C THR A 238 -40.27 -40.23 -4.13
N LEU A 239 -39.30 -40.11 -3.20
CA LEU A 239 -39.11 -41.09 -2.15
C LEU A 239 -40.30 -41.12 -1.17
N ILE A 240 -40.78 -39.93 -0.75
CA ILE A 240 -41.90 -39.80 0.19
C ILE A 240 -43.20 -40.21 -0.49
N ALA A 241 -43.41 -39.83 -1.74
CA ALA A 241 -44.64 -40.13 -2.52
C ALA A 241 -44.67 -41.59 -3.02
N ALA A 242 -43.60 -42.35 -2.82
CA ALA A 242 -43.42 -43.71 -3.31
C ALA A 242 -43.69 -43.87 -4.82
N ASN A 243 -43.39 -42.84 -5.60
CA ASN A 243 -43.57 -42.78 -7.04
C ASN A 243 -42.26 -42.92 -7.80
N LEU A 244 -42.33 -43.22 -9.08
CA LEU A 244 -41.18 -43.21 -9.98
C LEU A 244 -40.66 -41.78 -10.15
N TYR A 245 -39.33 -41.63 -10.31
CA TYR A 245 -38.73 -40.30 -10.57
C TYR A 245 -39.32 -39.70 -11.85
N PRO A 246 -39.83 -38.47 -11.79
CA PRO A 246 -40.66 -37.91 -12.88
C PRO A 246 -39.88 -37.53 -14.15
N LEU A 247 -38.54 -37.49 -14.10
CA LEU A 247 -37.68 -37.08 -15.20
C LEU A 247 -36.75 -38.18 -15.66
N TYR A 248 -36.69 -38.44 -16.95
CA TYR A 248 -35.70 -39.32 -17.52
C TYR A 248 -34.30 -38.67 -17.58
N PRO A 249 -33.18 -39.44 -17.57
CA PRO A 249 -31.84 -38.88 -17.67
C PRO A 249 -31.60 -37.95 -18.87
N THR A 250 -32.21 -38.24 -20.00
CA THR A 250 -32.16 -37.41 -21.22
C THR A 250 -32.83 -36.05 -21.01
N GLN A 251 -33.95 -36.00 -20.28
CA GLN A 251 -34.63 -34.75 -19.94
C GLN A 251 -33.84 -33.90 -18.96
N LEU A 252 -33.16 -34.52 -17.97
CA LEU A 252 -32.25 -33.85 -17.05
C LEU A 252 -31.03 -33.25 -17.77
N SER A 253 -30.50 -33.97 -18.78
CA SER A 253 -29.39 -33.46 -19.60
C SER A 253 -29.82 -32.25 -20.43
N LEU A 254 -31.01 -32.34 -21.05
CA LEU A 254 -31.59 -31.25 -21.83
C LEU A 254 -31.89 -30.03 -20.97
N LEU A 255 -32.47 -30.23 -19.78
CA LEU A 255 -32.71 -29.20 -18.79
C LEU A 255 -31.39 -28.53 -18.37
N GLY A 256 -30.34 -29.32 -18.14
CA GLY A 256 -29.00 -28.78 -17.85
C GLY A 256 -28.42 -27.95 -18.96
N ALA A 257 -28.57 -28.37 -20.20
CA ALA A 257 -28.06 -27.62 -21.36
C ALA A 257 -28.75 -26.26 -21.52
N PHE A 258 -30.09 -26.21 -21.36
CA PHE A 258 -30.85 -24.97 -21.52
C PHE A 258 -30.84 -24.06 -20.30
N THR A 259 -30.78 -24.58 -19.08
CA THR A 259 -30.84 -23.75 -17.85
C THR A 259 -29.44 -23.30 -17.36
N ILE A 260 -28.41 -24.04 -17.68
CA ILE A 260 -27.04 -23.72 -17.26
C ILE A 260 -26.15 -23.43 -18.45
N GLY A 261 -26.13 -24.34 -19.45
CA GLY A 261 -25.21 -24.22 -20.58
C GLY A 261 -25.43 -22.93 -21.37
N THR A 262 -26.65 -22.65 -21.79
CA THR A 262 -26.96 -21.44 -22.57
C THR A 262 -26.81 -20.13 -21.80
N PRO A 263 -27.27 -19.98 -20.52
CA PRO A 263 -27.11 -18.75 -19.76
C PRO A 263 -25.68 -18.55 -19.19
N ALA A 264 -24.83 -19.56 -19.18
CA ALA A 264 -23.44 -19.46 -18.70
C ALA A 264 -22.46 -18.97 -19.79
N PHE A 265 -22.88 -18.98 -21.05
CA PHE A 265 -22.20 -18.34 -22.18
C PHE A 265 -22.65 -16.90 -22.36
#